data_23b9b5bee92dcb091e1dae46e10d8edb
#
_entry.id   23b9b5bee92dcb091e1dae46e10d8edb
#
_cell.length_a   1.000
_cell.length_b   1.000
_cell.length_c   1.000
_cell.angle_alpha   90.00
_cell.angle_beta   90.00
_cell.angle_gamma   90.00
#
_symmetry.space_group_name_H-M   'P 1'
#
loop_
_entity.id
_entity.type
_entity.pdbx_description
1 polymer ?
#
loop_
_entity_poly.entity_id
_entity_poly.type
_entity_poly.pdbx_seq_one_letter_code
_entity_poly.pdbx_strand_id
1 'polypeptide(L)'
;MKVSKKAKLIKRVQTMELNNPIIQTLIGLVVFYIGLKMFSGGMKAMGNIDHLQWFLGNPIYMFFGGIVMTLLWQSSSLSTTAIIGLVAGGALPLPAAIGAVLGANIGTTGTIWLAGLLVSDRMPTGITRHIAMVHTGVNLLMAVVLLPFANQIARLVSRF
;
A
#
# COMPACT_ATOMS: atom_id res chain seq x y z
N MET A 1 -23.38 -33.58 -33.14
CA MET A 1 -23.24 -32.17 -33.51
C MET A 1 -23.89 -31.18 -32.55
N LYS A 2 -24.98 -31.51 -31.83
CA LYS A 2 -25.66 -30.59 -30.85
C LYS A 2 -24.84 -30.32 -29.54
N VAL A 3 -24.09 -31.27 -29.05
CA VAL A 3 -23.30 -31.15 -27.79
C VAL A 3 -22.17 -30.10 -27.91
N SER A 4 -21.56 -29.99 -29.07
CA SER A 4 -20.47 -29.02 -29.35
C SER A 4 -20.95 -27.55 -29.32
N LYS A 5 -22.18 -27.27 -29.80
CA LYS A 5 -22.76 -25.93 -29.78
C LYS A 5 -23.13 -25.48 -28.36
N LYS A 6 -23.67 -26.38 -27.54
CA LYS A 6 -24.05 -26.07 -26.16
C LYS A 6 -22.80 -25.80 -25.29
N ALA A 7 -21.73 -26.58 -25.46
CA ALA A 7 -20.47 -26.37 -24.77
C ALA A 7 -19.81 -25.03 -25.17
N LYS A 8 -19.85 -24.68 -26.46
CA LYS A 8 -19.35 -23.39 -26.98
C LYS A 8 -20.17 -22.20 -26.45
N LEU A 9 -21.48 -22.35 -26.29
CA LEU A 9 -22.35 -21.31 -25.75
C LEU A 9 -22.09 -21.08 -24.26
N ILE A 10 -21.99 -22.17 -23.47
CA ILE A 10 -21.68 -22.12 -22.04
C ILE A 10 -20.31 -21.44 -21.81
N LYS A 11 -19.31 -21.81 -22.60
CA LYS A 11 -17.98 -21.19 -22.53
C LYS A 11 -18.00 -19.69 -22.87
N ARG A 12 -18.85 -19.31 -23.83
CA ARG A 12 -19.01 -17.90 -24.25
C ARG A 12 -19.77 -17.06 -23.20
N VAL A 13 -20.78 -17.63 -22.57
CA VAL A 13 -21.51 -16.98 -21.45
C VAL A 13 -20.59 -16.84 -20.24
N GLN A 14 -19.86 -17.88 -19.86
CA GLN A 14 -18.88 -17.81 -18.76
C GLN A 14 -17.77 -16.79 -19.01
N THR A 15 -17.24 -16.70 -20.23
CA THR A 15 -16.24 -15.68 -20.57
C THR A 15 -16.82 -14.28 -20.61
N MET A 16 -18.08 -14.09 -20.98
CA MET A 16 -18.73 -12.78 -20.95
C MET A 16 -19.04 -12.30 -19.53
N GLU A 17 -19.45 -13.21 -18.63
CA GLU A 17 -19.68 -12.86 -17.23
C GLU A 17 -18.37 -12.55 -16.49
N LEU A 18 -17.32 -13.32 -16.72
CA LEU A 18 -15.99 -13.09 -16.12
C LEU A 18 -15.31 -11.82 -16.67
N ASN A 19 -15.68 -11.35 -17.86
CA ASN A 19 -15.18 -10.10 -18.43
C ASN A 19 -15.99 -8.86 -18.03
N ASN A 20 -17.03 -9.03 -17.21
CA ASN A 20 -17.75 -7.89 -16.67
C ASN A 20 -16.85 -7.13 -15.68
N PRO A 21 -16.59 -5.82 -15.90
CA PRO A 21 -15.67 -5.05 -15.04
C PRO A 21 -16.15 -4.99 -13.58
N ILE A 22 -17.46 -5.02 -13.34
CA ILE A 22 -18.01 -5.04 -11.99
C ILE A 22 -17.67 -6.38 -11.29
N ILE A 23 -17.86 -7.51 -11.98
CA ILE A 23 -17.55 -8.83 -11.45
C ILE A 23 -16.05 -8.96 -11.19
N GLN A 24 -15.20 -8.52 -12.10
CA GLN A 24 -13.74 -8.50 -11.92
C GLN A 24 -13.32 -7.65 -10.73
N THR A 25 -13.93 -6.48 -10.55
CA THR A 25 -13.67 -5.61 -9.40
C THR A 25 -14.05 -6.30 -8.09
N LEU A 26 -15.24 -6.91 -8.03
CA LEU A 26 -15.69 -7.64 -6.83
C LEU A 26 -14.79 -8.83 -6.50
N ILE A 27 -14.43 -9.63 -7.51
CA ILE A 27 -13.47 -10.75 -7.33
C ILE A 27 -12.13 -10.22 -6.84
N GLY A 28 -11.61 -9.15 -7.45
CA GLY A 28 -10.36 -8.51 -7.05
C GLY A 28 -10.37 -8.05 -5.59
N LEU A 29 -11.47 -7.44 -5.14
CA LEU A 29 -11.65 -7.02 -3.74
C LEU A 29 -11.67 -8.22 -2.78
N VAL A 30 -12.33 -9.31 -3.13
CA VAL A 30 -12.37 -10.54 -2.31
C VAL A 30 -10.98 -11.16 -2.22
N VAL A 31 -10.28 -11.31 -3.34
CA VAL A 31 -8.91 -11.84 -3.38
C VAL A 31 -7.96 -10.95 -2.57
N PHE A 32 -8.08 -9.62 -2.73
CA PHE A 32 -7.31 -8.66 -1.96
C PHE A 32 -7.55 -8.80 -0.44
N TYR A 33 -8.81 -8.89 -0.02
CA TYR A 33 -9.16 -9.07 1.39
C TYR A 33 -8.61 -10.38 1.97
N ILE A 34 -8.70 -11.47 1.23
CA ILE A 34 -8.14 -12.77 1.63
C ILE A 34 -6.61 -12.66 1.75
N GLY A 35 -5.95 -12.07 0.76
CA GLY A 35 -4.50 -11.84 0.76
C GLY A 35 -4.05 -11.00 1.96
N LEU A 36 -4.79 -9.95 2.29
CA LEU A 36 -4.52 -9.09 3.44
C LEU A 36 -4.66 -9.86 4.77
N LYS A 37 -5.69 -10.70 4.92
CA LYS A 37 -5.84 -11.58 6.09
C LYS A 37 -4.70 -12.59 6.21
N MET A 38 -4.31 -13.22 5.11
CA MET A 38 -3.19 -14.17 5.10
C MET A 38 -1.87 -13.48 5.45
N PHE A 39 -1.62 -12.30 4.89
CA PHE A 39 -0.44 -11.49 5.19
C PHE A 39 -0.40 -11.10 6.68
N SER A 40 -1.50 -10.57 7.22
CA SER A 40 -1.61 -10.22 8.63
C SER A 40 -1.44 -11.45 9.54
N GLY A 41 -2.02 -12.60 9.18
CA GLY A 41 -1.84 -13.85 9.91
C GLY A 41 -0.40 -14.36 9.89
N GLY A 42 0.27 -14.28 8.73
CA GLY A 42 1.68 -14.61 8.59
C GLY A 42 2.59 -13.71 9.43
N MET A 43 2.35 -12.40 9.42
CA MET A 43 3.07 -11.44 10.24
C MET A 43 2.90 -11.71 11.75
N LYS A 44 1.69 -12.07 12.19
CA LYS A 44 1.44 -12.49 13.58
C LYS A 44 2.20 -13.76 13.95
N ALA A 45 2.21 -14.75 13.07
CA ALA A 45 2.95 -16.00 13.30
C ALA A 45 4.46 -15.77 13.40
N MET A 46 4.99 -14.78 12.67
CA MET A 46 6.38 -14.33 12.75
C MET A 46 6.67 -13.44 13.98
N GLY A 47 5.64 -12.99 14.68
CA GLY A 47 5.72 -12.02 15.78
C GLY A 47 6.44 -12.52 17.06
N ASN A 48 6.83 -13.79 17.13
CA ASN A 48 7.65 -14.34 18.22
C ASN A 48 9.16 -14.21 17.95
N ILE A 49 9.56 -13.50 16.89
CA ILE A 49 10.96 -13.22 16.58
C ILE A 49 11.29 -11.83 17.12
N ASP A 50 12.01 -11.74 18.23
CA ASP A 50 12.32 -10.49 18.94
C ASP A 50 12.89 -9.40 18.06
N HIS A 51 13.78 -9.75 17.14
CA HIS A 51 14.36 -8.79 16.18
C HIS A 51 13.31 -8.21 15.21
N LEU A 52 12.32 -9.01 14.81
CA LEU A 52 11.26 -8.55 13.92
C LEU A 52 10.29 -7.64 14.68
N GLN A 53 9.93 -7.97 15.91
CA GLN A 53 9.09 -7.11 16.76
C GLN A 53 9.76 -5.76 17.02
N TRP A 54 11.06 -5.77 17.30
CA TRP A 54 11.81 -4.53 17.48
C TRP A 54 11.79 -3.66 16.22
N PHE A 55 11.98 -4.26 15.05
CA PHE A 55 11.91 -3.57 13.77
C PHE A 55 10.50 -3.02 13.49
N LEU A 56 9.48 -3.88 13.61
CA LEU A 56 8.08 -3.52 13.37
C LEU A 56 7.52 -2.55 14.42
N GLY A 57 8.08 -2.52 15.62
CA GLY A 57 7.68 -1.62 16.70
C GLY A 57 8.21 -0.19 16.54
N ASN A 58 9.21 0.03 15.71
CA ASN A 58 9.88 1.32 15.59
C ASN A 58 9.30 2.18 14.46
N PRO A 59 8.74 3.38 14.75
CA PRO A 59 8.17 4.26 13.73
C PRO A 59 9.15 4.69 12.63
N ILE A 60 10.44 4.84 12.97
CA ILE A 60 11.48 5.27 12.02
C ILE A 60 11.76 4.14 11.01
N TYR A 61 11.93 2.90 11.47
CA TYR A 61 12.14 1.78 10.55
C TYR A 61 10.91 1.53 9.69
N MET A 62 9.72 1.66 10.26
CA MET A 62 8.49 1.51 9.51
C MET A 62 8.23 2.67 8.56
N PHE A 63 8.77 3.86 8.82
CA PHE A 63 8.79 4.95 7.83
C PHE A 63 9.56 4.54 6.57
N PHE A 64 10.77 4.01 6.71
CA PHE A 64 11.53 3.49 5.56
C PHE A 64 10.84 2.29 4.92
N GLY A 65 10.25 1.41 5.72
CA GLY A 65 9.43 0.28 5.23
C GLY A 65 8.26 0.75 4.36
N GLY A 66 7.57 1.79 4.77
CA GLY A 66 6.47 2.41 4.00
C GLY A 66 6.93 3.00 2.67
N ILE A 67 8.10 3.66 2.65
CA ILE A 67 8.72 4.16 1.40
C ILE A 67 8.96 2.99 0.44
N VAL A 68 9.68 1.97 0.88
CA VAL A 68 10.04 0.80 0.06
C VAL A 68 8.78 0.09 -0.44
N MET A 69 7.82 -0.16 0.44
CA MET A 69 6.57 -0.84 0.10
C MET A 69 5.81 -0.09 -0.99
N THR A 70 5.70 1.24 -0.87
CA THR A 70 4.99 2.07 -1.86
C THR A 70 5.75 2.15 -3.18
N LEU A 71 7.07 2.22 -3.16
CA LEU A 71 7.90 2.18 -4.37
C LEU A 71 7.76 0.85 -5.11
N LEU A 72 7.71 -0.26 -4.40
CA LEU A 72 7.54 -1.60 -5.00
C LEU A 72 6.13 -1.80 -5.55
N TRP A 73 5.12 -1.41 -4.81
CA TRP A 73 3.72 -1.60 -5.22
C TRP A 73 3.19 -0.50 -6.14
N GLN A 74 3.90 0.61 -6.24
CA GLN A 74 3.51 1.78 -7.03
C GLN A 74 2.11 2.30 -6.66
N SER A 75 1.68 2.06 -5.42
CA SER A 75 0.35 2.40 -4.92
C SER A 75 0.37 2.70 -3.42
N SER A 76 0.27 3.96 -3.06
CA SER A 76 0.16 4.39 -1.65
C SER A 76 -1.17 3.97 -1.02
N SER A 77 -2.24 3.90 -1.80
CA SER A 77 -3.53 3.41 -1.31
C SER A 77 -3.46 1.94 -0.91
N LEU A 78 -2.81 1.11 -1.73
CA LEU A 78 -2.57 -0.30 -1.42
C LEU A 78 -1.69 -0.43 -0.17
N SER A 79 -0.59 0.33 -0.09
CA SER A 79 0.31 0.35 1.06
C SER A 79 -0.42 0.74 2.34
N THR A 80 -1.21 1.82 2.30
CA THR A 80 -1.97 2.30 3.46
C THR A 80 -3.02 1.27 3.90
N THR A 81 -3.73 0.65 2.95
CA THR A 81 -4.72 -0.39 3.28
C THR A 81 -4.07 -1.62 3.92
N ALA A 82 -2.90 -2.03 3.43
CA ALA A 82 -2.13 -3.11 4.03
C ALA A 82 -1.67 -2.75 5.46
N ILE A 83 -1.17 -1.53 5.68
CA ILE A 83 -0.79 -1.03 7.01
C ILE A 83 -1.99 -1.06 7.96
N ILE A 84 -3.17 -0.59 7.53
CA ILE A 84 -4.40 -0.64 8.33
C ILE A 84 -4.74 -2.09 8.68
N GLY A 85 -4.66 -3.00 7.72
CA GLY A 85 -4.91 -4.44 7.95
C GLY A 85 -3.93 -5.06 8.94
N LEU A 86 -2.65 -4.67 8.92
CA LEU A 86 -1.65 -5.13 9.87
C LEU A 86 -1.94 -4.62 11.29
N VAL A 87 -2.37 -3.36 11.43
CA VAL A 87 -2.80 -2.79 12.72
C VAL A 87 -4.05 -3.49 13.23
N ALA A 88 -5.08 -3.61 12.41
CA ALA A 88 -6.31 -4.31 12.77
C ALA A 88 -6.07 -5.78 13.12
N GLY A 89 -5.12 -6.41 12.46
CA GLY A 89 -4.64 -7.75 12.77
C GLY A 89 -3.77 -7.84 14.04
N GLY A 90 -3.34 -6.74 14.64
CA GLY A 90 -2.43 -6.71 15.80
C GLY A 90 -0.99 -7.10 15.46
N ALA A 91 -0.61 -7.10 14.17
CA ALA A 91 0.74 -7.40 13.72
C ALA A 91 1.65 -6.15 13.70
N LEU A 92 1.06 -4.95 13.70
CA LEU A 92 1.78 -3.68 13.67
C LEU A 92 1.22 -2.73 14.74
N PRO A 93 2.04 -2.20 15.66
CA PRO A 93 1.57 -1.22 16.63
C PRO A 93 1.30 0.14 15.97
N LEU A 94 0.34 0.88 16.51
CA LEU A 94 -0.14 2.14 15.93
C LEU A 94 0.95 3.20 15.71
N PRO A 95 1.93 3.41 16.62
CA PRO A 95 3.02 4.36 16.35
C PRO A 95 3.83 4.00 15.10
N ALA A 96 4.14 2.73 14.92
CA ALA A 96 4.88 2.24 13.77
C ALA A 96 4.06 2.35 12.47
N ALA A 97 2.75 2.14 12.55
CA ALA A 97 1.83 2.35 11.44
C ALA A 97 1.80 3.81 10.98
N ILE A 98 1.82 4.77 11.91
CA ILE A 98 1.93 6.21 11.60
C ILE A 98 3.23 6.47 10.81
N GLY A 99 4.36 5.92 11.28
CA GLY A 99 5.62 5.99 10.56
C GLY A 99 5.50 5.42 9.15
N ALA A 100 4.94 4.22 9.00
CA ALA A 100 4.76 3.56 7.71
C ALA A 100 3.87 4.36 6.74
N VAL A 101 2.79 4.99 7.21
CA VAL A 101 1.91 5.85 6.39
C VAL A 101 2.65 7.11 5.93
N LEU A 102 3.41 7.76 6.82
CA LEU A 102 4.24 8.90 6.44
C LEU A 102 5.29 8.51 5.39
N GLY A 103 5.88 7.32 5.54
CA GLY A 103 6.79 6.73 4.55
C GLY A 103 6.10 6.45 3.22
N ALA A 104 4.90 5.89 3.24
CA ALA A 104 4.12 5.62 2.03
C ALA A 104 3.84 6.90 1.22
N ASN A 105 3.59 8.03 1.90
CA ASN A 105 3.42 9.32 1.25
C ASN A 105 4.71 9.79 0.55
N ILE A 106 5.87 9.59 1.16
CA ILE A 106 7.17 9.86 0.51
C ILE A 106 7.38 8.90 -0.68
N GLY A 107 7.08 7.61 -0.52
CA GLY A 107 7.17 6.63 -1.60
C GLY A 107 6.34 7.02 -2.83
N THR A 108 5.17 7.62 -2.63
CA THR A 108 4.35 8.15 -3.73
C THR A 108 5.07 9.24 -4.52
N THR A 109 5.79 10.13 -3.84
CA THR A 109 6.58 11.16 -4.54
C THR A 109 7.75 10.55 -5.31
N GLY A 110 8.40 9.53 -4.74
CA GLY A 110 9.46 8.78 -5.41
C GLY A 110 8.99 8.13 -6.71
N THR A 111 7.74 7.65 -6.75
CA THR A 111 7.13 7.09 -7.97
C THR A 111 7.09 8.11 -9.12
N ILE A 112 6.76 9.36 -8.84
CA ILE A 112 6.70 10.43 -9.86
C ILE A 112 8.09 10.66 -10.47
N TRP A 113 9.14 10.68 -9.63
CA TRP A 113 10.51 10.84 -10.08
C TRP A 113 11.02 9.64 -10.86
N LEU A 114 10.73 8.42 -10.39
CA LEU A 114 11.06 7.19 -11.10
C LEU A 114 10.36 7.09 -12.45
N ALA A 115 9.08 7.42 -12.53
CA ALA A 115 8.34 7.43 -13.79
C ALA A 115 8.95 8.43 -14.78
N GLY A 116 9.34 9.61 -14.31
CA GLY A 116 10.03 10.61 -15.14
C GLY A 116 11.36 10.11 -15.72
N LEU A 117 12.13 9.36 -14.93
CA LEU A 117 13.41 8.80 -15.35
C LEU A 117 13.26 7.59 -16.28
N LEU A 118 12.31 6.69 -15.99
CA LEU A 118 12.19 5.40 -16.69
C LEU A 118 11.37 5.51 -17.99
N VAL A 119 10.37 6.41 -18.03
CA VAL A 119 9.44 6.48 -19.17
C VAL A 119 9.84 7.52 -20.19
N SER A 120 10.48 8.62 -19.78
CA SER A 120 10.78 9.75 -20.67
C SER A 120 12.25 10.00 -20.92
N ASP A 121 13.17 9.20 -20.37
CA ASP A 121 14.62 9.45 -20.36
C ASP A 121 15.00 10.88 -19.89
N ARG A 122 14.05 11.59 -19.33
CA ARG A 122 14.22 12.97 -18.86
C ARG A 122 13.46 13.20 -17.56
N MET A 123 14.09 13.95 -16.66
CA MET A 123 13.37 14.48 -15.49
C MET A 123 12.14 15.28 -15.93
N PRO A 124 11.04 15.25 -15.16
CA PRO A 124 9.90 16.11 -15.41
C PRO A 124 10.36 17.55 -15.63
N THR A 125 9.86 18.22 -16.66
CA THR A 125 10.21 19.59 -17.01
C THR A 125 9.03 20.55 -16.85
N GLY A 126 9.29 21.83 -16.78
CA GLY A 126 8.25 22.85 -16.70
C GLY A 126 7.36 22.70 -15.47
N ILE A 127 6.05 22.89 -15.64
CA ILE A 127 5.07 22.89 -14.56
C ILE A 127 4.97 21.53 -13.84
N THR A 128 5.17 20.44 -14.56
CA THR A 128 5.15 19.09 -13.98
C THR A 128 6.24 18.90 -12.93
N ARG A 129 7.44 19.43 -13.20
CA ARG A 129 8.55 19.44 -12.24
C ARG A 129 8.21 20.24 -10.99
N HIS A 130 7.62 21.43 -11.15
CA HIS A 130 7.23 22.27 -10.02
C HIS A 130 6.19 21.56 -9.13
N ILE A 131 5.19 20.93 -9.73
CA ILE A 131 4.18 20.16 -8.98
C ILE A 131 4.83 18.99 -8.23
N ALA A 132 5.72 18.24 -8.89
CA ALA A 132 6.44 17.14 -8.27
C ALA A 132 7.31 17.61 -7.09
N MET A 133 8.00 18.75 -7.22
CA MET A 133 8.80 19.35 -6.15
C MET A 133 7.95 19.81 -4.98
N VAL A 134 6.82 20.48 -5.23
CA VAL A 134 5.89 20.92 -4.18
C VAL A 134 5.32 19.71 -3.45
N HIS A 135 4.86 18.69 -4.18
CA HIS A 135 4.33 17.45 -3.60
C HIS A 135 5.39 16.75 -2.73
N THR A 136 6.62 16.62 -3.22
CA THR A 136 7.74 16.05 -2.46
C THR A 136 8.06 16.88 -1.22
N GLY A 137 8.14 18.20 -1.37
CA GLY A 137 8.42 19.12 -0.26
C GLY A 137 7.38 19.04 0.85
N VAL A 138 6.09 19.04 0.49
CA VAL A 138 4.99 18.92 1.47
C VAL A 138 5.06 17.59 2.21
N ASN A 139 5.22 16.46 1.50
CA ASN A 139 5.28 15.14 2.14
C ASN A 139 6.52 15.00 3.02
N LEU A 140 7.66 15.53 2.60
CA LEU A 140 8.88 15.55 3.40
C LEU A 140 8.70 16.39 4.66
N LEU A 141 8.13 17.59 4.53
CA LEU A 141 7.85 18.47 5.67
C LEU A 141 6.92 17.77 6.66
N MET A 142 5.83 17.16 6.19
CA MET A 142 4.90 16.39 7.03
C MET A 142 5.62 15.25 7.76
N ALA A 143 6.49 14.51 7.07
CA ALA A 143 7.24 13.44 7.69
C ALA A 143 8.21 13.95 8.77
N VAL A 144 8.98 15.01 8.48
CA VAL A 144 9.93 15.60 9.43
C VAL A 144 9.22 16.13 10.68
N VAL A 145 8.05 16.77 10.49
CA VAL A 145 7.29 17.35 11.60
C VAL A 145 6.56 16.28 12.41
N LEU A 146 5.92 15.28 11.76
CA LEU A 146 5.02 14.36 12.45
C LEU A 146 5.72 13.08 12.96
N LEU A 147 6.75 12.61 12.29
CA LEU A 147 7.43 11.35 12.66
C LEU A 147 7.99 11.37 14.10
N PRO A 148 8.61 12.45 14.60
CA PRO A 148 9.04 12.54 15.99
C PRO A 148 7.90 12.41 17.00
N PHE A 149 6.67 12.76 16.59
CA PHE A 149 5.47 12.73 17.43
C PHE A 149 4.61 11.49 17.21
N ALA A 150 5.06 10.49 16.46
CA ALA A 150 4.28 9.29 16.14
C ALA A 150 3.70 8.60 17.38
N ASN A 151 4.48 8.50 18.47
CA ASN A 151 4.04 7.93 19.74
C ASN A 151 2.97 8.80 20.44
N GLN A 152 3.08 10.12 20.36
CA GLN A 152 2.12 11.06 20.94
C GLN A 152 0.81 11.02 20.17
N ILE A 153 0.89 11.05 18.84
CA ILE A 153 -0.27 10.94 17.95
C ILE A 153 -1.00 9.62 18.18
N ALA A 154 -0.27 8.50 18.25
CA ALA A 154 -0.86 7.20 18.53
C ALA A 154 -1.61 7.18 19.87
N ARG A 155 -1.04 7.74 20.93
CA ARG A 155 -1.70 7.85 22.24
C ARG A 155 -2.95 8.73 22.21
N LEU A 156 -2.94 9.79 21.39
CA LEU A 156 -4.11 10.66 21.24
C LEU A 156 -5.24 9.93 20.53
N VAL A 157 -4.94 9.29 19.40
CA VAL A 157 -5.92 8.57 18.57
C VAL A 157 -6.50 7.35 19.29
N SER A 158 -5.69 6.64 20.09
CA SER A 158 -6.15 5.45 20.83
C SER A 158 -7.12 5.76 22.00
N ARG A 159 -7.42 7.04 22.28
CA ARG A 159 -8.39 7.45 23.30
C ARG A 159 -9.83 7.54 22.77
N PHE A 160 -9.99 7.49 21.45
CA PHE A 160 -11.28 7.49 20.77
C PHE A 160 -11.68 6.06 20.33
#